data_ab710f6c88190fe610386d26dcd9fc8e
#
_entry.id   ab710f6c88190fe610386d26dcd9fc8e
#
_cell.length_a   1.000
_cell.length_b   1.000
_cell.length_c   1.000
_cell.angle_alpha   90.00
_cell.angle_beta   90.00
_cell.angle_gamma   90.00
#
_symmetry.space_group_name_H-M   'P 1'
#
loop_
_entity.id
_entity.type
_entity.pdbx_description
1 polymer ?
#
loop_
_entity_poly.entity_id
_entity_poly.type
_entity_poly.pdbx_seq_one_letter_code
_entity_poly.pdbx_strand_id
1 'polypeptide(L)'
;DNTFMTPLGQSPLSLGADIVVHSATKFLGGHSDIIAGAAITNRKDVAEALYLLQNGTGTALSAHDSWTLAKHLKTLPVRFKQSTSNAEKLVDFLSHRDEVGEVYYPGNSDLHLSQAKSGGAVIGFRLKDETKAQAFVDALTLPLVSVSLGGVETILSHPATMSHAAFPEDVRNERGITFGLFRLS
;
A
#
# COMPACT_ATOMS: atom_id res chain seq x y z
N ASP A 1 1.49 -1.93 -11.39
CA ASP A 1 0.77 -1.23 -10.31
C ASP A 1 1.76 -0.41 -9.49
N ASN A 2 1.48 0.88 -9.31
CA ASN A 2 2.35 1.80 -8.55
C ASN A 2 1.60 2.42 -7.34
N THR A 3 0.57 1.74 -6.87
CA THR A 3 -0.27 2.23 -5.77
C THR A 3 0.54 2.61 -4.53
N PHE A 4 1.52 1.77 -4.12
CA PHE A 4 2.26 1.96 -2.87
C PHE A 4 3.28 3.09 -2.94
N MET A 5 3.86 3.32 -4.12
CA MET A 5 4.91 4.34 -4.29
C MET A 5 4.35 5.69 -4.69
N THR A 6 3.14 5.77 -5.21
CA THR A 6 2.55 6.98 -5.77
C THR A 6 3.42 7.58 -6.90
N PRO A 7 2.98 8.56 -7.67
CA PRO A 7 3.84 9.26 -8.64
C PRO A 7 5.01 10.03 -8.01
N LEU A 8 4.97 10.22 -6.69
CA LEU A 8 6.02 10.95 -5.96
C LEU A 8 7.23 10.07 -5.65
N GLY A 9 6.98 8.80 -5.31
CA GLY A 9 8.03 7.85 -4.94
C GLY A 9 8.65 7.13 -6.13
N GLN A 10 7.89 6.88 -7.20
CA GLN A 10 8.38 6.16 -8.38
C GLN A 10 7.65 6.62 -9.65
N SER A 11 8.36 6.60 -10.79
CA SER A 11 7.85 6.95 -12.12
C SER A 11 8.02 5.79 -13.12
N PRO A 12 7.16 4.75 -13.08
CA PRO A 12 7.38 3.54 -13.87
C PRO A 12 7.36 3.75 -15.39
N LEU A 13 6.64 4.75 -15.91
CA LEU A 13 6.66 5.09 -17.32
C LEU A 13 8.08 5.47 -17.80
N SER A 14 8.86 6.15 -16.95
CA SER A 14 10.25 6.50 -17.24
C SER A 14 11.19 5.29 -17.19
N LEU A 15 10.74 4.19 -16.60
CA LEU A 15 11.46 2.93 -16.44
C LEU A 15 11.05 1.89 -17.50
N GLY A 16 10.21 2.28 -18.47
CA GLY A 16 9.82 1.42 -19.59
C GLY A 16 8.45 0.74 -19.46
N ALA A 17 7.66 1.07 -18.44
CA ALA A 17 6.28 0.59 -18.36
C ALA A 17 5.41 1.25 -19.44
N ASP A 18 4.55 0.48 -20.10
CA ASP A 18 3.57 0.99 -21.08
C ASP A 18 2.36 1.62 -20.41
N ILE A 19 1.93 1.05 -19.29
CA ILE A 19 0.77 1.48 -18.51
C ILE A 19 1.13 1.46 -17.03
N VAL A 20 0.78 2.51 -16.32
CA VAL A 20 0.84 2.55 -14.85
C VAL A 20 -0.56 2.59 -14.30
N VAL A 21 -0.86 1.72 -13.35
CA VAL A 21 -2.14 1.73 -12.63
C VAL A 21 -1.94 2.12 -11.18
N HIS A 22 -2.95 2.79 -10.63
CA HIS A 22 -3.04 3.10 -9.21
C HIS A 22 -4.44 2.75 -8.69
N SER A 23 -4.49 2.12 -7.54
CA SER A 23 -5.67 2.21 -6.69
C SER A 23 -5.70 3.60 -6.06
N ALA A 24 -6.49 4.51 -6.64
CA ALA A 24 -6.64 5.86 -6.10
C ALA A 24 -7.41 5.87 -4.76
N THR A 25 -8.07 4.78 -4.42
CA THR A 25 -8.64 4.49 -3.10
C THR A 25 -7.60 4.59 -1.96
N LYS A 26 -6.31 4.34 -2.27
CA LYS A 26 -5.21 4.28 -1.30
C LYS A 26 -4.57 5.66 -1.12
N PHE A 27 -3.26 5.77 -1.24
CA PHE A 27 -2.49 7.01 -1.00
C PHE A 27 -2.99 8.23 -1.80
N LEU A 28 -3.44 8.04 -3.04
CA LEU A 28 -3.92 9.17 -3.85
C LEU A 28 -5.15 9.82 -3.21
N GLY A 29 -6.15 9.03 -2.80
CA GLY A 29 -7.27 9.49 -2.00
C GLY A 29 -6.84 9.83 -0.58
N GLY A 30 -6.30 8.86 0.14
CA GLY A 30 -5.65 9.04 1.43
C GLY A 30 -6.57 9.29 2.62
N HIS A 31 -7.89 9.23 2.46
CA HIS A 31 -8.86 9.55 3.52
C HIS A 31 -9.94 8.46 3.70
N SER A 32 -9.75 7.29 3.08
CA SER A 32 -10.67 6.15 3.22
C SER A 32 -12.14 6.44 2.84
N ASP A 33 -12.37 7.46 2.01
CA ASP A 33 -13.70 8.01 1.69
C ASP A 33 -14.09 7.88 0.20
N ILE A 34 -13.20 7.38 -0.65
CA ILE A 34 -13.47 7.13 -2.08
C ILE A 34 -12.99 5.76 -2.54
N ILE A 35 -13.66 5.21 -3.54
CA ILE A 35 -13.20 4.05 -4.30
C ILE A 35 -12.92 4.51 -5.71
N ALA A 36 -11.64 4.52 -6.11
CA ALA A 36 -11.21 5.04 -7.40
C ALA A 36 -9.97 4.31 -7.93
N GLY A 37 -9.82 4.32 -9.23
CA GLY A 37 -8.64 3.83 -9.93
C GLY A 37 -8.14 4.86 -10.95
N ALA A 38 -6.88 4.76 -11.30
CA ALA A 38 -6.28 5.54 -12.38
C ALA A 38 -5.39 4.65 -13.24
N ALA A 39 -5.50 4.77 -14.55
CA ALA A 39 -4.60 4.16 -15.53
C ALA A 39 -3.94 5.29 -16.34
N ILE A 40 -2.62 5.27 -16.41
CA ILE A 40 -1.81 6.32 -17.03
C ILE A 40 -0.90 5.69 -18.08
N THR A 41 -0.84 6.31 -19.26
CA THR A 41 0.05 5.86 -20.35
C THR A 41 0.52 7.05 -21.18
N ASN A 42 1.70 6.92 -21.80
CA ASN A 42 2.21 7.84 -22.79
C ASN A 42 1.84 7.38 -24.24
N ARG A 43 1.25 6.20 -24.39
CA ARG A 43 0.88 5.62 -25.68
C ARG A 43 -0.53 6.07 -26.06
N LYS A 44 -0.65 6.75 -27.21
CA LYS A 44 -1.93 7.26 -27.72
C LYS A 44 -2.92 6.13 -28.03
N ASP A 45 -2.47 5.05 -28.68
CA ASP A 45 -3.29 3.88 -29.01
C ASP A 45 -3.89 3.22 -27.78
N VAL A 46 -3.09 3.10 -26.70
CA VAL A 46 -3.53 2.56 -25.41
C VAL A 46 -4.50 3.52 -24.73
N ALA A 47 -4.23 4.82 -24.72
CA ALA A 47 -5.12 5.82 -24.12
C ALA A 47 -6.50 5.84 -24.78
N GLU A 48 -6.54 5.74 -26.12
CA GLU A 48 -7.80 5.67 -26.88
C GLU A 48 -8.58 4.38 -26.57
N ALA A 49 -7.91 3.24 -26.48
CA ALA A 49 -8.53 1.96 -26.12
C ALA A 49 -9.08 1.97 -24.68
N LEU A 50 -8.33 2.52 -23.71
CA LEU A 50 -8.77 2.66 -22.33
C LEU A 50 -9.97 3.59 -22.20
N TYR A 51 -9.97 4.71 -22.94
CA TYR A 51 -11.11 5.64 -22.96
C TYR A 51 -12.38 5.00 -23.51
N LEU A 52 -12.28 4.28 -24.64
CA LEU A 52 -13.41 3.55 -25.22
C LEU A 52 -13.95 2.48 -24.27
N LEU A 53 -13.06 1.75 -23.62
CA LEU A 53 -13.43 0.73 -22.65
C LEU A 53 -14.14 1.35 -21.42
N GLN A 54 -13.57 2.40 -20.83
CA GLN A 54 -14.14 3.13 -19.71
C GLN A 54 -15.55 3.66 -20.03
N ASN A 55 -15.71 4.27 -21.20
CA ASN A 55 -16.98 4.81 -21.63
C ASN A 55 -18.01 3.70 -21.92
N GLY A 56 -17.60 2.63 -22.61
CA GLY A 56 -18.48 1.52 -22.98
C GLY A 56 -18.93 0.66 -21.80
N THR A 57 -18.08 0.49 -20.78
CA THR A 57 -18.41 -0.27 -19.57
C THR A 57 -19.01 0.58 -18.45
N GLY A 58 -19.03 1.90 -18.60
CA GLY A 58 -19.58 2.83 -17.59
C GLY A 58 -18.74 2.90 -16.31
N THR A 59 -17.44 2.58 -16.37
CA THR A 59 -16.54 2.60 -15.21
C THR A 59 -15.94 3.98 -14.93
N ALA A 60 -16.54 5.05 -15.47
CA ALA A 60 -16.13 6.42 -15.18
C ALA A 60 -16.42 6.79 -13.72
N LEU A 61 -15.45 7.44 -13.10
CA LEU A 61 -15.60 7.94 -11.73
C LEU A 61 -16.71 9.01 -11.66
N SER A 62 -17.48 9.03 -10.59
CA SER A 62 -18.52 10.03 -10.37
C SER A 62 -17.93 11.45 -10.31
N ALA A 63 -18.74 12.47 -10.62
CA ALA A 63 -18.31 13.87 -10.52
C ALA A 63 -17.91 14.24 -9.08
N HIS A 64 -18.62 13.70 -8.08
CA HIS A 64 -18.33 13.93 -6.67
C HIS A 64 -16.98 13.33 -6.29
N ASP A 65 -16.75 12.05 -6.63
CA ASP A 65 -15.50 11.36 -6.29
C ASP A 65 -14.31 11.93 -7.06
N SER A 66 -14.53 12.37 -8.30
CA SER A 66 -13.51 13.07 -9.10
C SER A 66 -13.05 14.37 -8.43
N TRP A 67 -14.00 15.16 -7.93
CA TRP A 67 -13.73 16.40 -7.21
C TRP A 67 -13.04 16.12 -5.87
N THR A 68 -13.50 15.11 -5.12
CA THR A 68 -12.91 14.68 -3.86
C THR A 68 -11.45 14.23 -4.08
N LEU A 69 -11.21 13.38 -5.08
CA LEU A 69 -9.86 12.94 -5.43
C LEU A 69 -8.96 14.13 -5.81
N ALA A 70 -9.45 15.06 -6.63
CA ALA A 70 -8.71 16.26 -7.02
C ALA A 70 -8.32 17.13 -5.82
N LYS A 71 -9.17 17.21 -4.79
CA LYS A 71 -8.85 17.88 -3.51
C LYS A 71 -7.77 17.13 -2.73
N HIS A 72 -7.90 15.82 -2.60
CA HIS A 72 -6.97 14.98 -1.84
C HIS A 72 -5.58 14.96 -2.44
N LEU A 73 -5.46 14.99 -3.77
CA LEU A 73 -4.17 15.08 -4.46
C LEU A 73 -3.37 16.33 -4.08
N LYS A 74 -4.01 17.42 -3.67
CA LYS A 74 -3.33 18.64 -3.23
C LYS A 74 -2.48 18.43 -1.97
N THR A 75 -2.86 17.48 -1.12
CA THR A 75 -2.14 17.15 0.13
C THR A 75 -1.26 15.91 0.00
N LEU A 76 -1.32 15.21 -1.13
CA LEU A 76 -0.53 13.99 -1.34
C LEU A 76 0.97 14.17 -1.03
N PRO A 77 1.64 15.25 -1.47
CA PRO A 77 3.07 15.41 -1.20
C PRO A 77 3.40 15.45 0.29
N VAL A 78 2.62 16.20 1.08
CA VAL A 78 2.82 16.31 2.53
C VAL A 78 2.52 14.99 3.22
N ARG A 79 1.40 14.34 2.89
CA ARG A 79 0.97 13.06 3.47
C ARG A 79 1.99 11.96 3.15
N PHE A 80 2.34 11.78 1.89
CA PHE A 80 3.24 10.71 1.47
C PHE A 80 4.65 10.90 2.06
N LYS A 81 5.18 12.13 2.08
CA LYS A 81 6.46 12.43 2.72
C LYS A 81 6.45 12.09 4.20
N GLN A 82 5.40 12.50 4.93
CA GLN A 82 5.30 12.23 6.36
C GLN A 82 5.15 10.74 6.64
N SER A 83 4.27 10.05 5.90
CA SER A 83 4.07 8.60 6.06
C SER A 83 5.35 7.80 5.77
N THR A 84 6.10 8.17 4.72
CA THR A 84 7.40 7.55 4.41
C THR A 84 8.40 7.76 5.55
N SER A 85 8.53 9.00 6.06
CA SER A 85 9.42 9.30 7.18
C SER A 85 9.02 8.55 8.47
N ASN A 86 7.72 8.36 8.71
CA ASN A 86 7.24 7.57 9.84
C ASN A 86 7.57 6.08 9.63
N ALA A 87 7.39 5.56 8.40
CA ALA A 87 7.72 4.19 8.07
C ALA A 87 9.21 3.88 8.30
N GLU A 88 10.11 4.74 7.87
CA GLU A 88 11.56 4.58 8.09
C GLU A 88 11.92 4.48 9.58
N LYS A 89 11.32 5.33 10.43
CA LYS A 89 11.51 5.28 11.89
C LYS A 89 10.93 4.00 12.51
N LEU A 90 9.79 3.54 12.00
CA LEU A 90 9.17 2.30 12.48
C LEU A 90 9.95 1.06 12.03
N VAL A 91 10.52 1.08 10.84
CA VAL A 91 11.43 0.02 10.37
C VAL A 91 12.64 -0.10 11.29
N ASP A 92 13.29 1.03 11.60
CA ASP A 92 14.41 1.06 12.54
C ASP A 92 13.99 0.53 13.92
N PHE A 93 12.88 1.03 14.46
CA PHE A 93 12.33 0.58 15.75
C PHE A 93 12.04 -0.93 15.77
N LEU A 94 11.32 -1.44 14.77
CA LEU A 94 10.95 -2.85 14.70
C LEU A 94 12.16 -3.77 14.53
N SER A 95 13.17 -3.33 13.76
CA SER A 95 14.39 -4.09 13.52
C SER A 95 15.24 -4.30 14.79
N HIS A 96 15.05 -3.46 15.80
CA HIS A 96 15.76 -3.56 17.09
C HIS A 96 14.93 -4.21 18.20
N ARG A 97 13.77 -4.80 17.86
CA ARG A 97 12.93 -5.52 18.85
C ARG A 97 13.22 -7.00 18.86
N ASP A 98 13.47 -7.53 20.06
CA ASP A 98 13.74 -8.95 20.25
C ASP A 98 12.55 -9.84 19.86
N GLU A 99 11.33 -9.33 19.97
CA GLU A 99 10.09 -10.03 19.62
C GLU A 99 9.85 -10.11 18.11
N VAL A 100 10.50 -9.25 17.32
CA VAL A 100 10.37 -9.20 15.86
C VAL A 100 11.44 -10.08 15.21
N GLY A 101 11.01 -10.98 14.35
CA GLY A 101 11.89 -11.87 13.60
C GLY A 101 12.43 -11.24 12.33
N GLU A 102 11.53 -10.71 11.53
CA GLU A 102 11.85 -10.14 10.21
C GLU A 102 11.05 -8.85 9.97
N VAL A 103 11.68 -7.90 9.30
CA VAL A 103 11.05 -6.67 8.82
C VAL A 103 11.23 -6.59 7.31
N TYR A 104 10.12 -6.49 6.60
CA TYR A 104 10.06 -6.40 5.14
C TYR A 104 9.77 -4.96 4.73
N TYR A 105 10.74 -4.30 4.16
CA TYR A 105 10.62 -2.92 3.73
C TYR A 105 11.39 -2.69 2.42
N PRO A 106 10.74 -2.15 1.38
CA PRO A 106 11.41 -1.94 0.09
C PRO A 106 12.64 -1.03 0.18
N GLY A 107 12.68 -0.10 1.14
CA GLY A 107 13.83 0.77 1.38
C GLY A 107 15.11 0.05 1.80
N ASN A 108 15.04 -1.25 2.14
CA ASN A 108 16.20 -2.09 2.42
C ASN A 108 16.76 -2.79 1.16
N SER A 109 16.20 -2.51 -0.02
CA SER A 109 16.60 -3.13 -1.30
C SER A 109 17.29 -2.11 -2.21
N ASP A 110 18.54 -2.33 -2.54
CA ASP A 110 19.29 -1.51 -3.49
C ASP A 110 18.62 -1.50 -4.87
N LEU A 111 18.07 -2.64 -5.29
CA LEU A 111 17.31 -2.72 -6.54
C LEU A 111 16.10 -1.81 -6.52
N HIS A 112 15.34 -1.80 -5.41
CA HIS A 112 14.19 -0.90 -5.28
C HIS A 112 14.64 0.57 -5.31
N LEU A 113 15.67 0.92 -4.55
CA LEU A 113 16.19 2.29 -4.48
C LEU A 113 16.83 2.77 -5.78
N SER A 114 17.26 1.86 -6.66
CA SER A 114 17.70 2.23 -8.03
C SER A 114 16.54 2.70 -8.93
N GLN A 115 15.29 2.40 -8.57
CA GLN A 115 14.09 2.68 -9.34
C GLN A 115 13.12 3.64 -8.64
N ALA A 116 13.28 3.86 -7.34
CA ALA A 116 12.38 4.62 -6.50
C ALA A 116 13.15 5.59 -5.59
N LYS A 117 12.49 6.64 -5.14
CA LYS A 117 13.09 7.69 -4.31
C LYS A 117 13.12 7.37 -2.82
N SER A 118 12.40 6.33 -2.40
CA SER A 118 12.27 5.89 -1.00
C SER A 118 11.68 4.48 -0.95
N GLY A 119 11.60 3.89 0.23
CA GLY A 119 10.89 2.62 0.46
C GLY A 119 9.37 2.73 0.57
N GLY A 120 8.83 3.94 0.52
CA GLY A 120 7.39 4.18 0.69
C GLY A 120 6.93 4.08 2.13
N ALA A 121 5.62 3.84 2.33
CA ALA A 121 4.98 3.92 3.64
C ALA A 121 4.29 2.61 4.07
N VAL A 122 4.64 1.49 3.47
CA VAL A 122 4.08 0.17 3.82
C VAL A 122 5.20 -0.73 4.35
N ILE A 123 4.98 -1.29 5.52
CA ILE A 123 5.94 -2.16 6.22
C ILE A 123 5.28 -3.52 6.43
N GLY A 124 5.99 -4.60 6.11
CA GLY A 124 5.67 -5.94 6.60
C GLY A 124 6.60 -6.30 7.75
N PHE A 125 6.11 -7.01 8.76
CA PHE A 125 6.97 -7.58 9.78
C PHE A 125 6.37 -8.86 10.34
N ARG A 126 7.22 -9.71 10.93
CA ARG A 126 6.83 -10.99 11.51
C ARG A 126 7.29 -11.08 12.97
N LEU A 127 6.40 -11.53 13.85
CA LEU A 127 6.77 -11.89 15.21
C LEU A 127 7.56 -13.22 15.20
N LYS A 128 8.57 -13.35 16.08
CA LYS A 128 9.32 -14.59 16.29
C LYS A 128 8.43 -15.67 16.91
N ASP A 129 7.57 -15.27 17.84
CA ASP A 129 6.61 -16.16 18.49
C ASP A 129 5.21 -15.84 17.98
N GLU A 130 4.75 -16.60 17.01
CA GLU A 130 3.44 -16.41 16.38
C GLU A 130 2.28 -16.63 17.33
N THR A 131 2.47 -17.36 18.43
CA THR A 131 1.41 -17.58 19.44
C THR A 131 1.01 -16.29 20.14
N LYS A 132 1.87 -15.26 20.09
CA LYS A 132 1.61 -13.94 20.67
C LYS A 132 0.88 -12.98 19.73
N ALA A 133 0.60 -13.40 18.50
CA ALA A 133 0.01 -12.51 17.49
C ALA A 133 -1.32 -11.90 17.93
N GLN A 134 -2.22 -12.69 18.52
CA GLN A 134 -3.49 -12.19 19.03
C GLN A 134 -3.30 -11.20 20.19
N ALA A 135 -2.48 -11.55 21.17
CA ALA A 135 -2.18 -10.69 22.30
C ALA A 135 -1.52 -9.37 21.86
N PHE A 136 -0.67 -9.41 20.83
CA PHE A 136 -0.10 -8.22 20.21
C PHE A 136 -1.19 -7.31 19.63
N VAL A 137 -2.12 -7.88 18.84
CA VAL A 137 -3.23 -7.14 18.25
C VAL A 137 -4.11 -6.52 19.32
N ASP A 138 -4.46 -7.27 20.36
CA ASP A 138 -5.33 -6.82 21.47
C ASP A 138 -4.71 -5.68 22.32
N ALA A 139 -3.38 -5.60 22.35
CA ALA A 139 -2.65 -4.56 23.07
C ALA A 139 -2.51 -3.23 22.33
N LEU A 140 -2.88 -3.19 21.03
CA LEU A 140 -2.76 -1.97 20.22
C LEU A 140 -3.80 -0.92 20.62
N THR A 141 -3.35 0.32 20.76
CA THR A 141 -4.21 1.45 21.13
C THR A 141 -4.32 2.51 20.03
N LEU A 142 -3.30 2.68 19.22
CA LEU A 142 -3.26 3.69 18.15
C LEU A 142 -3.61 3.12 16.76
N PRO A 143 -2.96 2.03 16.29
CA PRO A 143 -3.26 1.50 14.97
C PRO A 143 -4.67 0.92 14.90
N LEU A 144 -5.37 1.23 13.82
CA LEU A 144 -6.63 0.56 13.49
C LEU A 144 -6.33 -0.84 12.93
N VAL A 145 -6.88 -1.87 13.56
CA VAL A 145 -6.77 -3.25 13.06
C VAL A 145 -7.80 -3.45 11.97
N SER A 146 -7.39 -3.32 10.71
CA SER A 146 -8.31 -3.31 9.57
C SER A 146 -7.62 -3.73 8.27
N VAL A 147 -8.42 -3.95 7.25
CA VAL A 147 -7.99 -4.05 5.85
C VAL A 147 -7.73 -2.66 5.27
N SER A 148 -7.23 -2.63 4.02
CA SER A 148 -6.85 -1.40 3.32
C SER A 148 -5.48 -0.86 3.73
N LEU A 149 -5.13 0.32 3.23
CA LEU A 149 -3.84 0.99 3.46
C LEU A 149 -3.84 2.40 2.87
N GLY A 150 -2.84 3.20 3.20
CA GLY A 150 -2.55 4.47 2.52
C GLY A 150 -3.46 5.62 2.92
N GLY A 151 -4.23 5.46 3.99
CA GLY A 151 -4.98 6.55 4.63
C GLY A 151 -4.08 7.43 5.49
N VAL A 152 -4.70 8.42 6.14
CA VAL A 152 -4.05 9.26 7.18
C VAL A 152 -4.01 8.55 8.53
N GLU A 153 -4.82 7.51 8.69
CA GLU A 153 -4.83 6.64 9.85
C GLU A 153 -3.69 5.62 9.76
N THR A 154 -3.12 5.25 10.90
CA THR A 154 -2.23 4.10 10.97
C THR A 154 -3.05 2.81 10.96
N ILE A 155 -2.86 1.97 9.97
CA ILE A 155 -3.62 0.71 9.80
C ILE A 155 -2.67 -0.48 9.92
N LEU A 156 -3.01 -1.39 10.85
CA LEU A 156 -2.39 -2.70 10.94
C LEU A 156 -3.33 -3.74 10.32
N SER A 157 -2.86 -4.45 9.31
CA SER A 157 -3.55 -5.61 8.77
C SER A 157 -2.87 -6.90 9.23
N HIS A 158 -3.70 -7.90 9.53
CA HIS A 158 -3.27 -9.27 9.82
C HIS A 158 -3.66 -10.18 8.65
N PRO A 159 -2.78 -10.43 7.68
CA PRO A 159 -3.13 -11.12 6.44
C PRO A 159 -3.76 -12.49 6.65
N ALA A 160 -3.28 -13.24 7.65
CA ALA A 160 -3.77 -14.59 7.93
C ALA A 160 -5.26 -14.65 8.30
N THR A 161 -5.79 -13.63 8.98
CA THR A 161 -7.20 -13.56 9.39
C THR A 161 -8.04 -12.62 8.52
N MET A 162 -7.42 -11.86 7.60
CA MET A 162 -8.08 -10.88 6.75
C MET A 162 -8.00 -11.26 5.27
N SER A 163 -7.05 -10.69 4.54
CA SER A 163 -6.96 -10.82 3.07
C SER A 163 -6.72 -12.26 2.59
N HIS A 164 -6.13 -13.11 3.41
CA HIS A 164 -5.82 -14.50 3.07
C HIS A 164 -6.55 -15.51 3.96
N ALA A 165 -7.56 -15.09 4.70
CA ALA A 165 -8.33 -15.96 5.60
C ALA A 165 -9.04 -17.13 4.87
N ALA A 166 -9.39 -16.94 3.59
CA ALA A 166 -10.03 -17.96 2.78
C ALA A 166 -9.08 -19.07 2.28
N PHE A 167 -7.76 -18.87 2.37
CA PHE A 167 -6.79 -19.88 1.98
C PHE A 167 -6.55 -20.88 3.12
N PRO A 168 -6.38 -22.18 2.81
CA PRO A 168 -5.91 -23.18 3.79
C PRO A 168 -4.59 -22.74 4.43
N GLU A 169 -4.37 -23.14 5.68
CA GLU A 169 -3.21 -22.71 6.46
C GLU A 169 -1.89 -23.15 5.83
N ASP A 170 -1.81 -24.39 5.34
CA ASP A 170 -0.65 -24.93 4.64
C ASP A 170 -0.28 -24.10 3.42
N VAL A 171 -1.28 -23.73 2.59
CA VAL A 171 -1.08 -22.86 1.41
C VAL A 171 -0.61 -21.46 1.81
N ARG A 172 -1.13 -20.91 2.91
CA ARG A 172 -0.67 -19.61 3.42
C ARG A 172 0.77 -19.68 3.88
N ASN A 173 1.12 -20.73 4.63
CA ASN A 173 2.46 -20.93 5.19
C ASN A 173 3.52 -21.14 4.08
N GLU A 174 3.19 -21.90 3.02
CA GLU A 174 4.04 -22.04 1.84
C GLU A 174 4.35 -20.69 1.17
N ARG A 175 3.41 -19.74 1.23
CA ARG A 175 3.57 -18.38 0.71
C ARG A 175 4.22 -17.41 1.71
N GLY A 176 4.63 -17.88 2.87
CA GLY A 176 5.19 -17.07 3.94
C GLY A 176 4.17 -16.20 4.68
N ILE A 177 2.86 -16.44 4.47
CA ILE A 177 1.77 -15.72 5.14
C ILE A 177 1.39 -16.49 6.40
N THR A 178 2.30 -16.49 7.35
CA THR A 178 2.13 -17.17 8.62
C THR A 178 1.28 -16.34 9.58
N PHE A 179 0.88 -16.93 10.71
CA PHE A 179 0.03 -16.26 11.69
C PHE A 179 0.72 -15.07 12.40
N GLY A 180 2.06 -15.06 12.41
CA GLY A 180 2.85 -13.96 12.97
C GLY A 180 3.10 -12.79 12.01
N LEU A 181 2.64 -12.86 10.75
CA LEU A 181 2.89 -11.81 9.75
C LEU A 181 1.87 -10.67 9.87
N PHE A 182 2.38 -9.45 9.89
CA PHE A 182 1.59 -8.22 9.90
C PHE A 182 2.01 -7.25 8.79
N ARG A 183 1.09 -6.39 8.38
CA ARG A 183 1.36 -5.27 7.49
C ARG A 183 0.89 -3.97 8.13
N LEU A 184 1.77 -2.98 8.22
CA LEU A 184 1.52 -1.65 8.75
C LEU A 184 1.57 -0.61 7.62
N SER A 185 0.65 0.34 7.62
CA SER A 185 0.63 1.47 6.69
C SER A 185 0.26 2.76 7.38
#